data_7eff5e18dc1dde0082a4523acdfdfdc8
#
_entry.id   7eff5e18dc1dde0082a4523acdfdfdc8
#
_cell.length_a   1.000
_cell.length_b   1.000
_cell.length_c   1.000
_cell.angle_alpha   90.00
_cell.angle_beta   90.00
_cell.angle_gamma   90.00
#
_symmetry.space_group_name_H-M   'P 1'
#
loop_
_entity.id
_entity.type
_entity.pdbx_description
1 polymer ?
#
loop_
_entity_poly.entity_id
_entity_poly.type
_entity_poly.pdbx_seq_one_letter_code
_entity_poly.pdbx_strand_id
1 'polypeptide(L)'
;MHFFTSAVALTIIGFTSAAPLNVRTTYECPGTPNPVPQAQIIRPDVTSQYKVWNGAVDRYTKRGRIFKDGKATDVTTLLTFSFPAASAGKTCSFHFDLSGDSTAKISGTGQFDVFTSLAPADYSTSSWPPGNLRDHHIGRMTAKTGGEATWVAGFPTFGQGFPCPAGQAYGGELVGVGDNDLIDWLSTSGPYIQYE
;
A
#
# COMPACT_ATOMS: atom_id res chain seq x y z
N MET A 1 62.01 50.32 12.84
CA MET A 1 60.66 49.74 12.99
C MET A 1 60.35 48.98 11.72
N HIS A 2 60.53 47.67 11.74
CA HIS A 2 60.23 46.80 10.58
C HIS A 2 59.01 45.96 10.94
N PHE A 3 57.91 46.11 10.21
CA PHE A 3 56.74 45.27 10.31
C PHE A 3 56.90 44.11 9.33
N PHE A 4 56.93 42.88 9.87
CA PHE A 4 56.84 41.65 9.09
C PHE A 4 55.37 41.28 8.94
N THR A 5 54.89 41.21 7.70
CA THR A 5 53.59 40.71 7.35
C THR A 5 53.72 39.24 6.99
N SER A 6 53.21 38.35 7.86
CA SER A 6 53.12 36.90 7.56
C SER A 6 51.84 36.63 6.80
N ALA A 7 51.96 36.13 5.57
CA ALA A 7 50.85 35.61 4.79
C ALA A 7 50.59 34.12 5.17
N VAL A 8 49.42 33.84 5.67
CA VAL A 8 48.96 32.45 5.94
C VAL A 8 48.24 31.95 4.69
N ALA A 9 48.82 30.96 4.04
CA ALA A 9 48.18 30.25 2.92
C ALA A 9 47.22 29.19 3.46
N LEU A 10 45.93 29.37 3.21
CA LEU A 10 44.87 28.40 3.56
C LEU A 10 44.73 27.37 2.45
N THR A 11 45.23 26.17 2.65
CA THR A 11 45.02 25.01 1.75
C THR A 11 43.65 24.41 2.01
N ILE A 12 42.73 24.55 1.04
CA ILE A 12 41.42 23.88 1.07
C ILE A 12 41.60 22.47 0.50
N ILE A 13 41.53 21.48 1.41
CA ILE A 13 41.47 20.05 1.03
C ILE A 13 40.02 19.74 0.63
N GLY A 14 39.78 19.62 -0.67
CA GLY A 14 38.49 19.18 -1.20
C GLY A 14 38.29 17.69 -0.94
N PHE A 15 37.34 17.34 -0.07
CA PHE A 15 36.85 15.97 0.06
C PHE A 15 35.88 15.69 -1.09
N THR A 16 36.31 14.91 -2.06
CA THR A 16 35.40 14.30 -3.05
C THR A 16 34.71 13.12 -2.39
N SER A 17 33.45 13.32 -2.02
CA SER A 17 32.58 12.25 -1.56
C SER A 17 32.17 11.39 -2.77
N ALA A 18 32.77 10.21 -2.91
CA ALA A 18 32.30 9.20 -3.86
C ALA A 18 31.07 8.54 -3.29
N ALA A 19 29.89 8.85 -3.85
CA ALA A 19 28.66 8.12 -3.56
C ALA A 19 28.76 6.71 -4.16
N PRO A 20 28.41 5.64 -3.42
CA PRO A 20 28.39 4.30 -3.96
C PRO A 20 27.28 4.18 -5.02
N LEU A 21 27.66 3.93 -6.28
CA LEU A 21 26.75 3.53 -7.35
C LEU A 21 26.23 2.11 -7.04
N ASN A 22 25.05 2.01 -6.46
CA ASN A 22 24.31 0.76 -6.42
C ASN A 22 23.72 0.47 -7.80
N VAL A 23 24.53 -0.11 -8.68
CA VAL A 23 24.04 -0.70 -9.94
C VAL A 23 23.35 -2.00 -9.57
N ARG A 24 22.03 -1.98 -9.34
CA ARG A 24 21.22 -3.19 -9.34
C ARG A 24 21.05 -3.65 -10.79
N THR A 25 21.77 -4.68 -11.20
CA THR A 25 21.49 -5.40 -12.43
C THR A 25 20.16 -6.14 -12.27
N THR A 26 19.09 -5.61 -12.87
CA THR A 26 17.83 -6.34 -13.03
C THR A 26 18.02 -7.39 -14.11
N TYR A 27 17.90 -8.67 -13.76
CA TYR A 27 17.77 -9.74 -14.73
C TYR A 27 16.37 -9.64 -15.37
N GLU A 28 16.30 -9.17 -16.60
CA GLU A 28 15.08 -9.23 -17.40
C GLU A 28 14.91 -10.63 -17.99
N CYS A 29 13.84 -11.33 -17.60
CA CYS A 29 13.39 -12.51 -18.33
C CYS A 29 12.72 -12.07 -19.64
N PRO A 30 13.11 -12.59 -20.81
CA PRO A 30 12.48 -12.25 -22.08
C PRO A 30 11.01 -12.69 -22.08
N GLY A 31 10.07 -11.75 -22.22
CA GLY A 31 8.64 -12.02 -22.40
C GLY A 31 7.69 -11.58 -21.29
N THR A 32 8.18 -10.98 -20.19
CA THR A 32 7.31 -10.31 -19.22
C THR A 32 7.02 -8.87 -19.68
N PRO A 33 5.73 -8.41 -19.58
CA PRO A 33 5.44 -6.98 -19.76
C PRO A 33 6.36 -6.19 -18.84
N ASN A 34 6.92 -5.07 -19.32
CA ASN A 34 7.85 -4.21 -18.58
C ASN A 34 7.36 -4.07 -17.13
N PRO A 35 8.06 -4.66 -16.14
CA PRO A 35 7.63 -4.51 -14.76
C PRO A 35 7.69 -3.02 -14.41
N VAL A 36 6.60 -2.52 -13.84
CA VAL A 36 6.57 -1.15 -13.30
C VAL A 36 7.79 -1.01 -12.39
N PRO A 37 8.62 0.04 -12.56
CA PRO A 37 9.80 0.21 -11.73
C PRO A 37 9.43 0.14 -10.26
N GLN A 38 10.13 -0.68 -9.47
CA GLN A 38 9.83 -0.92 -8.04
C GLN A 38 9.73 0.40 -7.24
N ALA A 39 10.43 1.45 -7.69
CA ALA A 39 10.39 2.79 -7.10
C ALA A 39 9.04 3.51 -7.26
N GLN A 40 8.15 3.02 -8.11
CA GLN A 40 6.82 3.62 -8.37
C GLN A 40 5.69 2.84 -7.68
N ILE A 41 6.03 1.86 -6.85
CA ILE A 41 5.06 1.06 -6.09
C ILE A 41 5.19 1.36 -4.61
N ILE A 42 4.06 1.67 -3.96
CA ILE A 42 3.93 1.82 -2.52
C ILE A 42 3.08 0.64 -2.03
N ARG A 43 3.65 -0.21 -1.18
CA ARG A 43 2.91 -1.29 -0.51
C ARG A 43 2.46 -0.82 0.86
N PRO A 44 1.41 -1.44 1.45
CA PRO A 44 1.00 -1.10 2.80
C PRO A 44 2.14 -1.34 3.79
N ASP A 45 2.42 -0.36 4.64
CA ASP A 45 3.33 -0.51 5.77
C ASP A 45 2.71 -1.37 6.87
N VAL A 46 1.38 -1.23 7.02
CA VAL A 46 0.59 -1.98 8.01
C VAL A 46 -0.58 -2.65 7.30
N THR A 47 -0.74 -3.94 7.55
CA THR A 47 -1.91 -4.74 7.19
C THR A 47 -2.46 -5.36 8.45
N SER A 48 -3.70 -5.06 8.81
CA SER A 48 -4.36 -5.55 10.03
C SER A 48 -5.72 -6.14 9.70
N GLN A 49 -6.11 -7.19 10.42
CA GLN A 49 -7.44 -7.75 10.31
C GLN A 49 -8.35 -7.12 11.37
N TYR A 50 -9.46 -6.57 10.94
CA TYR A 50 -10.46 -5.95 11.79
C TYR A 50 -11.67 -6.88 11.93
N LYS A 51 -12.00 -7.26 13.17
CA LYS A 51 -13.17 -8.08 13.52
C LYS A 51 -14.35 -7.18 13.78
N VAL A 52 -15.25 -7.08 12.81
CA VAL A 52 -16.34 -6.10 12.80
C VAL A 52 -17.28 -6.25 14.00
N TRP A 53 -17.53 -7.48 14.46
CA TRP A 53 -18.51 -7.77 15.54
C TRP A 53 -18.07 -7.34 16.94
N ASN A 54 -16.79 -7.17 17.19
CA ASN A 54 -16.28 -6.83 18.53
C ASN A 54 -15.27 -5.68 18.54
N GLY A 55 -14.97 -5.12 17.37
CA GLY A 55 -14.04 -3.99 17.24
C GLY A 55 -12.57 -4.34 17.42
N ALA A 56 -12.21 -5.63 17.60
CA ALA A 56 -10.82 -6.03 17.78
C ALA A 56 -10.04 -5.94 16.48
N VAL A 57 -8.79 -5.51 16.58
CA VAL A 57 -7.83 -5.47 15.49
C VAL A 57 -6.70 -6.45 15.77
N ASP A 58 -6.57 -7.46 14.91
CA ASP A 58 -5.39 -8.30 14.86
C ASP A 58 -4.34 -7.55 14.05
N ARG A 59 -3.55 -6.79 14.77
CA ARG A 59 -2.58 -5.86 14.21
C ARG A 59 -1.40 -6.58 13.59
N TYR A 60 -0.88 -6.01 12.52
CA TYR A 60 0.36 -6.42 11.93
C TYR A 60 0.38 -7.89 11.52
N THR A 61 -0.65 -8.28 10.79
CA THR A 61 -0.77 -9.66 10.32
C THR A 61 0.08 -9.91 9.08
N LYS A 62 0.60 -11.14 8.96
CA LYS A 62 1.29 -11.60 7.75
C LYS A 62 0.33 -11.86 6.58
N ARG A 63 -0.98 -11.79 6.84
CA ARG A 63 -2.02 -12.02 5.84
C ARG A 63 -3.10 -10.95 5.94
N GLY A 64 -3.48 -10.41 4.79
CA GLY A 64 -4.74 -9.71 4.65
C GLY A 64 -5.88 -10.71 4.51
N ARG A 65 -7.06 -10.37 5.04
CA ARG A 65 -8.22 -11.22 4.99
C ARG A 65 -9.52 -10.41 4.91
N ILE A 66 -10.33 -10.75 3.93
CA ILE A 66 -11.71 -10.35 3.83
C ILE A 66 -12.53 -11.62 4.03
N PHE A 67 -13.42 -11.62 5.02
CA PHE A 67 -14.23 -12.80 5.34
C PHE A 67 -15.62 -12.39 5.74
N LYS A 68 -16.62 -13.06 5.18
CA LYS A 68 -18.02 -12.98 5.55
C LYS A 68 -18.61 -14.39 5.52
N ASP A 69 -19.35 -14.77 6.53
CA ASP A 69 -19.98 -16.10 6.66
C ASP A 69 -21.50 -16.04 6.76
N GLY A 70 -22.09 -14.86 6.58
CA GLY A 70 -23.52 -14.64 6.74
C GLY A 70 -24.01 -14.72 8.19
N LYS A 71 -23.09 -14.76 9.20
CA LYS A 71 -23.40 -14.97 10.62
C LYS A 71 -22.86 -13.89 11.54
N ALA A 72 -22.52 -12.72 11.01
CA ALA A 72 -21.97 -11.59 11.76
C ALA A 72 -20.55 -11.80 12.32
N THR A 73 -19.76 -12.72 11.76
CA THR A 73 -18.31 -12.85 12.07
C THR A 73 -17.42 -12.22 11.01
N ASP A 74 -17.84 -11.09 10.50
CA ASP A 74 -17.17 -10.39 9.39
C ASP A 74 -15.78 -9.93 9.80
N VAL A 75 -14.81 -10.17 8.90
CA VAL A 75 -13.43 -9.66 9.00
C VAL A 75 -13.17 -8.80 7.79
N THR A 76 -12.64 -7.60 8.00
CA THR A 76 -12.15 -6.72 6.98
C THR A 76 -10.65 -6.51 7.12
N THR A 77 -10.00 -5.93 6.12
CA THR A 77 -8.57 -5.62 6.19
C THR A 77 -8.38 -4.12 6.21
N LEU A 78 -7.71 -3.63 7.27
CA LEU A 78 -7.22 -2.27 7.36
C LEU A 78 -5.83 -2.19 6.74
N LEU A 79 -5.60 -1.15 5.97
CA LEU A 79 -4.36 -0.87 5.26
C LEU A 79 -3.85 0.51 5.63
N THR A 80 -2.54 0.65 5.78
CA THR A 80 -1.91 1.97 5.91
C THR A 80 -0.77 2.08 4.91
N PHE A 81 -0.79 3.15 4.13
CA PHE A 81 0.23 3.48 3.14
C PHE A 81 0.95 4.76 3.53
N SER A 82 2.28 4.75 3.57
CA SER A 82 3.10 5.96 3.68
C SER A 82 3.53 6.40 2.29
N PHE A 83 3.07 7.57 1.87
CA PHE A 83 3.40 8.13 0.56
C PHE A 83 4.76 8.83 0.63
N PRO A 84 5.75 8.40 -0.17
CA PRO A 84 7.06 9.01 -0.14
C PRO A 84 7.03 10.45 -0.69
N ALA A 85 7.97 11.30 -0.27
CA ALA A 85 8.09 12.66 -0.80
C ALA A 85 8.28 12.68 -2.34
N ALA A 86 8.88 11.61 -2.91
CA ALA A 86 9.08 11.46 -4.35
C ALA A 86 7.78 11.33 -5.15
N SER A 87 6.64 11.07 -4.50
CA SER A 87 5.32 11.04 -5.15
C SER A 87 4.68 12.43 -5.29
N ALA A 88 5.36 13.51 -4.85
CA ALA A 88 4.83 14.87 -4.96
C ALA A 88 4.57 15.27 -6.43
N GLY A 89 3.36 15.79 -6.68
CA GLY A 89 2.92 16.20 -8.02
C GLY A 89 2.64 15.06 -8.98
N LYS A 90 2.66 13.81 -8.48
CA LYS A 90 2.34 12.60 -9.25
C LYS A 90 0.88 12.22 -9.15
N THR A 91 0.43 11.37 -10.08
CA THR A 91 -0.85 10.70 -10.04
C THR A 91 -0.68 9.32 -9.42
N CYS A 92 -1.49 9.01 -8.42
CA CYS A 92 -1.54 7.70 -7.75
C CYS A 92 -2.75 6.90 -8.23
N SER A 93 -2.62 5.58 -8.28
CA SER A 93 -3.72 4.65 -8.55
C SER A 93 -3.66 3.46 -7.59
N PHE A 94 -4.82 2.98 -7.17
CA PHE A 94 -4.93 1.80 -6.30
C PHE A 94 -5.07 0.54 -7.13
N HIS A 95 -4.34 -0.48 -6.74
CA HIS A 95 -4.28 -1.80 -7.38
C HIS A 95 -4.37 -2.91 -6.35
N PHE A 96 -4.78 -4.10 -6.80
CA PHE A 96 -4.79 -5.31 -5.98
C PHE A 96 -4.36 -6.50 -6.84
N ASP A 97 -3.18 -7.06 -6.59
CA ASP A 97 -2.59 -8.12 -7.39
C ASP A 97 -2.17 -9.34 -6.56
N LEU A 98 -2.64 -10.51 -6.97
CA LEU A 98 -2.33 -11.80 -6.36
C LEU A 98 -1.42 -12.68 -7.23
N SER A 99 -0.82 -12.15 -8.29
CA SER A 99 0.04 -12.94 -9.20
C SER A 99 1.26 -13.56 -8.50
N GLY A 100 1.76 -12.92 -7.44
CA GLY A 100 2.90 -13.40 -6.64
C GLY A 100 2.53 -14.29 -5.44
N ASP A 101 1.24 -14.60 -5.21
CA ASP A 101 0.79 -15.36 -4.05
C ASP A 101 0.11 -16.69 -4.45
N SER A 102 0.90 -17.76 -4.53
CA SER A 102 0.38 -19.10 -4.78
C SER A 102 -0.48 -19.68 -3.65
N THR A 103 -0.52 -19.02 -2.48
CA THR A 103 -1.30 -19.44 -1.31
C THR A 103 -2.58 -18.63 -1.12
N ALA A 104 -2.83 -17.65 -2.00
CA ALA A 104 -4.05 -16.85 -1.97
C ALA A 104 -5.29 -17.73 -2.14
N LYS A 105 -6.35 -17.40 -1.38
CA LYS A 105 -7.63 -18.11 -1.44
C LYS A 105 -8.74 -17.13 -1.75
N ILE A 106 -9.58 -17.50 -2.70
CA ILE A 106 -10.78 -16.74 -3.07
C ILE A 106 -11.94 -17.74 -3.07
N SER A 107 -13.04 -17.39 -2.40
CA SER A 107 -14.32 -18.09 -2.51
C SER A 107 -15.48 -17.11 -2.39
N GLY A 108 -16.67 -17.53 -2.82
CA GLY A 108 -17.83 -16.67 -2.93
C GLY A 108 -17.77 -15.78 -4.16
N THR A 109 -18.15 -14.51 -4.02
CA THR A 109 -18.18 -13.58 -5.17
C THR A 109 -16.78 -13.11 -5.59
N GLY A 110 -15.81 -13.18 -4.70
CA GLY A 110 -14.49 -12.61 -4.89
C GLY A 110 -14.50 -11.07 -4.98
N GLN A 111 -15.65 -10.43 -4.69
CA GLN A 111 -15.78 -8.98 -4.75
C GLN A 111 -15.53 -8.33 -3.41
N PHE A 112 -14.91 -7.16 -3.45
CA PHE A 112 -14.68 -6.33 -2.29
C PHE A 112 -14.79 -4.86 -2.63
N ASP A 113 -15.27 -4.09 -1.66
CA ASP A 113 -15.31 -2.64 -1.70
C ASP A 113 -14.04 -2.07 -1.09
N VAL A 114 -13.56 -1.00 -1.68
CA VAL A 114 -12.39 -0.25 -1.21
C VAL A 114 -12.88 1.07 -0.63
N PHE A 115 -12.48 1.35 0.60
CA PHE A 115 -12.81 2.59 1.30
C PHE A 115 -11.53 3.31 1.74
N THR A 116 -11.60 4.64 1.80
CA THR A 116 -10.66 5.42 2.60
C THR A 116 -11.01 5.31 4.08
N SER A 117 -10.06 5.64 4.95
CA SER A 117 -10.28 5.70 6.39
C SER A 117 -9.97 7.09 6.93
N LEU A 118 -10.75 7.55 7.91
CA LEU A 118 -10.55 8.83 8.60
C LEU A 118 -9.24 8.88 9.39
N ALA A 119 -8.70 7.70 9.75
CA ALA A 119 -7.39 7.58 10.38
C ALA A 119 -6.70 6.30 9.92
N PRO A 120 -5.37 6.31 9.76
CA PRO A 120 -4.60 5.10 9.50
C PRO A 120 -4.51 4.24 10.77
N ALA A 121 -4.59 2.91 10.61
CA ALA A 121 -4.20 1.97 11.65
C ALA A 121 -2.67 1.89 11.73
N ASP A 122 -2.12 1.79 12.92
CA ASP A 122 -0.68 1.62 13.16
C ASP A 122 -0.36 0.32 13.90
N TYR A 123 0.91 0.10 14.20
CA TYR A 123 1.38 -1.09 14.93
C TYR A 123 0.87 -1.21 16.37
N SER A 124 0.32 -0.13 16.94
CA SER A 124 -0.24 -0.11 18.29
C SER A 124 -1.77 -0.29 18.29
N THR A 125 -2.42 -0.12 17.15
CA THR A 125 -3.88 -0.20 17.00
C THR A 125 -4.38 -1.61 17.31
N SER A 126 -5.03 -1.80 18.46
CA SER A 126 -5.56 -3.09 18.93
C SER A 126 -7.09 -3.15 18.91
N SER A 127 -7.73 -2.01 18.74
CA SER A 127 -9.18 -1.90 18.62
C SER A 127 -9.54 -0.76 17.65
N TRP A 128 -10.69 -0.90 17.01
CA TRP A 128 -11.26 0.12 16.13
C TRP A 128 -12.50 0.71 16.77
N PRO A 129 -12.74 2.02 16.66
CA PRO A 129 -13.86 2.64 17.36
C PRO A 129 -15.21 2.13 16.87
N PRO A 130 -16.26 2.17 17.71
CA PRO A 130 -17.61 1.86 17.29
C PRO A 130 -18.04 2.71 16.10
N GLY A 131 -18.70 2.10 15.14
CA GLY A 131 -19.12 2.77 13.92
C GLY A 131 -18.05 2.82 12.84
N ASN A 132 -16.86 2.29 13.12
CA ASN A 132 -15.76 2.23 12.17
C ASN A 132 -15.21 3.62 11.81
N LEU A 133 -14.00 3.69 11.25
CA LEU A 133 -13.41 4.90 10.67
C LEU A 133 -13.49 4.89 9.14
N ARG A 134 -14.34 4.03 8.58
CA ARG A 134 -14.60 3.98 7.15
C ARG A 134 -15.17 5.32 6.69
N ASP A 135 -14.60 5.85 5.61
CA ASP A 135 -14.94 7.16 5.09
C ASP A 135 -15.54 7.02 3.67
N HIS A 136 -14.83 7.40 2.63
CA HIS A 136 -15.36 7.39 1.27
C HIS A 136 -15.23 6.02 0.61
N HIS A 137 -16.31 5.56 -0.02
CA HIS A 137 -16.28 4.41 -0.94
C HIS A 137 -15.60 4.83 -2.25
N ILE A 138 -14.44 4.27 -2.52
CA ILE A 138 -13.65 4.62 -3.71
C ILE A 138 -13.82 3.66 -4.87
N GLY A 139 -14.51 2.53 -4.66
CA GLY A 139 -14.88 1.61 -5.71
C GLY A 139 -15.01 0.17 -5.26
N ARG A 140 -15.45 -0.67 -6.19
CA ARG A 140 -15.56 -2.12 -6.04
C ARG A 140 -14.62 -2.82 -6.98
N MET A 141 -13.96 -3.86 -6.50
CA MET A 141 -13.07 -4.71 -7.30
C MET A 141 -13.51 -6.18 -7.24
N THR A 142 -13.14 -6.94 -8.27
CA THR A 142 -13.22 -8.40 -8.28
C THR A 142 -11.79 -8.96 -8.23
N ALA A 143 -11.44 -9.68 -7.16
CA ALA A 143 -10.16 -10.34 -7.02
C ALA A 143 -10.04 -11.52 -7.98
N LYS A 144 -8.81 -11.80 -8.42
CA LYS A 144 -8.47 -12.90 -9.31
C LYS A 144 -7.30 -13.68 -8.74
N THR A 145 -7.45 -15.00 -8.60
CA THR A 145 -6.33 -15.87 -8.21
C THR A 145 -5.22 -15.81 -9.26
N GLY A 146 -4.00 -15.57 -8.82
CA GLY A 146 -2.82 -15.50 -9.68
C GLY A 146 -2.84 -14.33 -10.67
N GLY A 147 -3.51 -13.23 -10.36
CA GLY A 147 -3.57 -12.06 -11.22
C GLY A 147 -4.09 -10.81 -10.53
N GLU A 148 -4.15 -9.74 -11.31
CA GLU A 148 -4.63 -8.45 -10.87
C GLU A 148 -6.17 -8.42 -10.84
N ALA A 149 -6.72 -7.80 -9.79
CA ALA A 149 -8.16 -7.54 -9.65
C ALA A 149 -8.63 -6.47 -10.64
N THR A 150 -9.90 -6.54 -11.00
CA THR A 150 -10.51 -5.58 -11.93
C THR A 150 -11.57 -4.74 -11.22
N TRP A 151 -11.64 -3.45 -11.57
CA TRP A 151 -12.70 -2.56 -11.11
C TRP A 151 -14.05 -2.98 -11.71
N VAL A 152 -15.08 -3.00 -10.87
CA VAL A 152 -16.45 -3.30 -11.30
C VAL A 152 -17.09 -2.03 -11.85
N ALA A 153 -17.70 -2.12 -13.04
CA ALA A 153 -18.38 -1.00 -13.67
C ALA A 153 -19.59 -0.52 -12.84
N GLY A 154 -19.88 0.78 -12.93
CA GLY A 154 -21.03 1.39 -12.24
C GLY A 154 -20.76 1.81 -10.79
N PHE A 155 -19.55 1.58 -10.28
CA PHE A 155 -19.07 2.07 -9.00
C PHE A 155 -18.05 3.19 -9.19
N PRO A 156 -17.85 4.08 -8.19
CA PRO A 156 -16.70 4.97 -8.19
C PRO A 156 -15.44 4.17 -8.43
N THR A 157 -14.49 4.70 -9.20
CA THR A 157 -13.21 4.03 -9.42
C THR A 157 -12.07 5.00 -9.22
N PHE A 158 -11.11 4.64 -8.37
CA PHE A 158 -9.80 5.27 -8.33
C PHE A 158 -8.86 4.72 -9.44
N GLY A 159 -9.40 3.96 -10.37
CA GLY A 159 -8.70 3.53 -11.58
C GLY A 159 -8.34 4.68 -12.53
N GLN A 160 -8.95 5.87 -12.35
CA GLN A 160 -8.58 7.09 -13.08
C GLN A 160 -7.46 7.88 -12.39
N GLY A 161 -7.01 7.41 -11.23
CA GLY A 161 -5.99 8.06 -10.44
C GLY A 161 -6.49 9.20 -9.54
N PHE A 162 -5.64 9.56 -8.60
CA PHE A 162 -5.84 10.67 -7.66
C PHE A 162 -4.49 11.37 -7.41
N PRO A 163 -4.47 12.65 -7.03
CA PRO A 163 -3.23 13.32 -6.66
C PRO A 163 -2.56 12.60 -5.48
N CYS A 164 -1.28 12.24 -5.62
CA CYS A 164 -0.57 11.57 -4.54
C CYS A 164 -0.42 12.47 -3.31
N PRO A 165 -0.82 12.04 -2.11
CA PRO A 165 -0.66 12.80 -0.86
C PRO A 165 0.76 12.64 -0.31
N ALA A 166 1.76 13.14 -1.04
CA ALA A 166 3.17 12.97 -0.73
C ALA A 166 3.54 13.38 0.70
N GLY A 167 4.36 12.57 1.36
CA GLY A 167 4.81 12.81 2.74
C GLY A 167 3.77 12.52 3.81
N GLN A 168 2.62 11.91 3.46
CA GLN A 168 1.53 11.62 4.39
C GLN A 168 1.28 10.12 4.48
N ALA A 169 0.70 9.69 5.61
CA ALA A 169 0.16 8.35 5.79
C ALA A 169 -1.36 8.36 5.62
N TYR A 170 -1.88 7.42 4.84
CA TYR A 170 -3.31 7.25 4.59
C TYR A 170 -3.77 5.85 4.94
N GLY A 171 -4.94 5.79 5.59
CA GLY A 171 -5.64 4.55 5.89
C GLY A 171 -6.64 4.19 4.80
N GLY A 172 -6.86 2.88 4.66
CA GLY A 172 -7.92 2.31 3.84
C GLY A 172 -8.49 1.05 4.47
N GLU A 173 -9.65 0.62 3.98
CA GLU A 173 -10.30 -0.60 4.41
C GLU A 173 -10.83 -1.38 3.21
N LEU A 174 -10.59 -2.69 3.18
CA LEU A 174 -11.14 -3.62 2.20
C LEU A 174 -12.24 -4.45 2.83
N VAL A 175 -13.42 -4.46 2.22
CA VAL A 175 -14.65 -5.02 2.78
C VAL A 175 -15.30 -5.97 1.78
N GLY A 176 -15.65 -7.18 2.20
CA GLY A 176 -16.38 -8.16 1.38
C GLY A 176 -17.79 -7.68 1.02
N VAL A 177 -18.23 -8.03 -0.16
CA VAL A 177 -19.53 -7.61 -0.72
C VAL A 177 -20.61 -8.66 -0.51
N GLY A 178 -20.30 -9.92 -0.80
CA GLY A 178 -21.25 -11.03 -0.66
C GLY A 178 -21.42 -11.50 0.79
N ASP A 179 -22.46 -12.29 1.04
CA ASP A 179 -22.75 -12.81 2.39
C ASP A 179 -21.86 -14.00 2.79
N ASN A 180 -21.22 -14.64 1.82
CA ASN A 180 -20.29 -15.75 2.02
C ASN A 180 -19.07 -15.54 1.13
N ASP A 181 -18.17 -14.69 1.56
CA ASP A 181 -16.96 -14.33 0.82
C ASP A 181 -15.70 -14.60 1.65
N LEU A 182 -14.68 -15.10 0.98
CA LEU A 182 -13.32 -15.16 1.48
C LEU A 182 -12.35 -14.68 0.43
N ILE A 183 -11.52 -13.71 0.80
CA ILE A 183 -10.30 -13.36 0.08
C ILE A 183 -9.19 -13.33 1.13
N ASP A 184 -8.18 -14.18 0.99
CA ASP A 184 -7.09 -14.34 1.95
C ASP A 184 -5.76 -14.37 1.18
N TRP A 185 -4.81 -13.49 1.56
CA TRP A 185 -3.56 -13.30 0.83
C TRP A 185 -2.39 -12.97 1.76
N LEU A 186 -1.16 -13.19 1.32
CA LEU A 186 0.04 -12.73 2.00
C LEU A 186 0.14 -11.20 1.97
N SER A 187 0.53 -10.57 3.09
CA SER A 187 0.69 -9.10 3.16
C SER A 187 1.76 -8.54 2.22
N THR A 188 2.59 -9.42 1.64
CA THR A 188 3.58 -9.08 0.61
C THR A 188 3.00 -9.00 -0.80
N SER A 189 1.74 -9.39 -1.00
CA SER A 189 0.97 -9.30 -2.25
C SER A 189 -0.35 -8.54 -1.99
N GLY A 190 -1.27 -8.58 -2.93
CA GLY A 190 -2.56 -7.90 -2.82
C GLY A 190 -2.46 -6.40 -3.07
N PRO A 191 -2.89 -5.54 -2.11
CA PRO A 191 -3.03 -4.11 -2.35
C PRO A 191 -1.68 -3.39 -2.52
N TYR A 192 -1.66 -2.44 -3.46
CA TYR A 192 -0.57 -1.50 -3.62
C TYR A 192 -1.06 -0.20 -4.28
N ILE A 193 -0.28 0.85 -4.13
CA ILE A 193 -0.45 2.11 -4.87
C ILE A 193 0.67 2.18 -5.90
N GLN A 194 0.32 2.50 -7.14
CA GLN A 194 1.27 2.88 -8.17
C GLN A 194 1.23 4.40 -8.32
N TYR A 195 2.38 5.05 -8.59
CA TYR A 195 2.43 6.48 -8.88
C TYR A 195 3.32 6.79 -10.09
N GLU A 196 2.90 7.75 -10.92
CA GLU A 196 3.56 8.16 -12.17
C GLU A 196 3.50 9.68 -12.40
#